data_dbf60f075a03fe6181d967cb99cd8201
#
_entry.id   dbf60f075a03fe6181d967cb99cd8201
#
_cell.length_a   1.000
_cell.length_b   1.000
_cell.length_c   1.000
_cell.angle_alpha   90.00
_cell.angle_beta   90.00
_cell.angle_gamma   90.00
#
_symmetry.space_group_name_H-M   'P 1'
#
loop_
_entity.id
_entity.type
_entity.pdbx_description
1 polymer ?
#
loop_
_entity_poly.entity_id
_entity_poly.type
_entity_poly.pdbx_seq_one_letter_code
_entity_poly.pdbx_strand_id
1 'polypeptide(L)'
;MGDYEKYIVKPFDWAERPLIHHDREVMNGLGPLMAFLNTDMVADADLNIFIHHIDVKTPPGPEYVDVHAHDVSQAYVFPLPGIRFEVTLGDEEHVVDSPATVFIPPRLRHTVKIIEGSGIEVSIVRNEKYEQSLAEDAGG
;
A
#
# COMPACT_ATOMS: atom_id res chain seq x y z
N MET A 1 18.74 -15.09 -24.33
CA MET A 1 17.67 -14.50 -23.53
C MET A 1 16.38 -15.19 -23.81
N GLY A 2 15.63 -15.49 -22.78
CA GLY A 2 14.37 -16.18 -22.93
C GLY A 2 13.22 -15.25 -23.25
N ASP A 3 12.16 -15.80 -23.82
CA ASP A 3 10.94 -15.04 -24.14
C ASP A 3 10.23 -14.49 -22.89
N TYR A 4 10.57 -15.00 -21.71
CA TYR A 4 9.93 -14.63 -20.45
C TYR A 4 10.74 -13.66 -19.60
N GLU A 5 11.89 -13.21 -20.08
CA GLU A 5 12.72 -12.26 -19.34
C GLU A 5 11.99 -10.94 -19.08
N LYS A 6 11.06 -10.55 -19.94
CA LYS A 6 10.23 -9.35 -19.79
C LYS A 6 9.36 -9.36 -18.51
N TYR A 7 9.18 -10.53 -17.89
CA TYR A 7 8.44 -10.66 -16.64
C TYR A 7 9.32 -10.50 -15.40
N ILE A 8 10.61 -10.32 -15.59
CA ILE A 8 11.55 -10.11 -14.48
C ILE A 8 11.92 -8.64 -14.49
N VAL A 9 11.51 -7.91 -13.43
CA VAL A 9 11.65 -6.46 -13.40
C VAL A 9 12.30 -6.03 -12.09
N LYS A 10 12.88 -4.83 -12.12
CA LYS A 10 13.50 -4.20 -10.95
C LYS A 10 12.60 -3.10 -10.44
N PRO A 11 12.59 -2.84 -9.13
CA PRO A 11 11.77 -1.78 -8.57
C PRO A 11 12.28 -0.39 -8.99
N PHE A 12 11.37 0.59 -8.92
CA PHE A 12 11.75 1.98 -9.08
C PHE A 12 11.10 2.85 -8.01
N ASP A 13 11.73 3.99 -7.73
CA ASP A 13 11.28 4.92 -6.71
C ASP A 13 9.98 5.60 -7.13
N TRP A 14 8.97 5.54 -6.24
CA TRP A 14 7.66 6.14 -6.46
C TRP A 14 7.53 7.53 -5.81
N ALA A 15 8.60 8.05 -5.22
CA ALA A 15 8.56 9.23 -4.34
C ALA A 15 7.92 10.47 -4.95
N GLU A 16 8.02 10.68 -6.26
CA GLU A 16 7.50 11.87 -6.93
C GLU A 16 6.19 11.61 -7.70
N ARG A 17 5.68 10.38 -7.65
CA ARG A 17 4.45 10.06 -8.35
C ARG A 17 3.25 10.30 -7.46
N PRO A 18 2.16 10.90 -7.97
CA PRO A 18 1.00 11.17 -7.14
C PRO A 18 0.31 9.87 -6.73
N LEU A 19 -0.21 9.86 -5.50
CA LEU A 19 -1.10 8.82 -5.01
C LEU A 19 -2.36 9.49 -4.52
N ILE A 20 -3.49 9.08 -5.06
CA ILE A 20 -4.79 9.62 -4.65
C ILE A 20 -5.06 9.19 -3.21
N HIS A 21 -5.60 10.10 -2.40
CA HIS A 21 -5.93 9.87 -0.98
C HIS A 21 -4.73 9.65 -0.08
N HIS A 22 -3.51 9.89 -0.55
CA HIS A 22 -2.29 9.73 0.25
C HIS A 22 -1.55 11.05 0.36
N ASP A 23 -1.04 11.33 1.56
CA ASP A 23 -0.13 12.45 1.78
C ASP A 23 1.28 11.99 1.41
N ARG A 24 1.71 12.39 0.24
CA ARG A 24 2.98 11.93 -0.35
C ARG A 24 4.18 12.34 0.48
N GLU A 25 4.18 13.58 0.97
CA GLU A 25 5.27 14.12 1.76
C GLU A 25 5.43 13.35 3.07
N VAL A 26 4.32 13.07 3.73
CA VAL A 26 4.31 12.29 4.98
C VAL A 26 4.78 10.87 4.71
N MET A 27 4.33 10.24 3.63
CA MET A 27 4.78 8.89 3.27
C MET A 27 6.29 8.84 3.02
N ASN A 28 6.83 9.83 2.30
CA ASN A 28 8.26 9.91 2.05
C ASN A 28 9.06 10.13 3.34
N GLY A 29 8.49 10.86 4.29
CA GLY A 29 9.09 11.06 5.61
C GLY A 29 9.18 9.78 6.44
N LEU A 30 8.27 8.83 6.24
CA LEU A 30 8.35 7.51 6.88
C LEU A 30 9.44 6.63 6.28
N GLY A 31 9.74 6.83 4.99
CA GLY A 31 10.77 6.08 4.28
C GLY A 31 10.43 5.92 2.80
N PRO A 32 11.34 5.33 2.03
CA PRO A 32 11.14 5.20 0.59
C PRO A 32 9.98 4.26 0.23
N LEU A 33 9.17 4.70 -0.73
CA LEU A 33 8.11 3.90 -1.34
C LEU A 33 8.58 3.50 -2.73
N MET A 34 8.60 2.19 -2.99
CA MET A 34 9.07 1.63 -4.25
C MET A 34 7.95 0.88 -4.95
N ALA A 35 7.83 1.09 -6.26
CA ALA A 35 6.98 0.25 -7.09
C ALA A 35 7.76 -1.02 -7.47
N PHE A 36 7.18 -2.18 -7.21
CA PHE A 36 7.78 -3.47 -7.54
C PHE A 36 7.10 -4.14 -8.71
N LEU A 37 5.86 -3.78 -8.99
CA LEU A 37 5.14 -4.27 -10.18
C LEU A 37 4.01 -3.31 -10.53
N ASN A 38 3.90 -2.98 -11.81
CA ASN A 38 2.75 -2.29 -12.40
C ASN A 38 2.81 -2.42 -13.93
N THR A 39 1.85 -1.82 -14.62
CA THR A 39 1.77 -1.92 -16.09
C THR A 39 2.84 -1.14 -16.83
N ASP A 40 3.50 -0.18 -16.19
CA ASP A 40 4.65 0.49 -16.80
C ASP A 40 5.87 -0.44 -16.87
N MET A 41 5.93 -1.41 -15.96
CA MET A 41 7.03 -2.38 -15.87
C MET A 41 6.75 -3.63 -16.70
N VAL A 42 5.51 -4.14 -16.62
CA VAL A 42 5.04 -5.31 -17.37
C VAL A 42 3.68 -4.97 -17.93
N ALA A 43 3.56 -4.87 -19.25
CA ALA A 43 2.37 -4.33 -19.90
C ALA A 43 1.08 -5.11 -19.60
N ASP A 44 1.17 -6.42 -19.39
CA ASP A 44 0.03 -7.27 -19.08
C ASP A 44 -0.13 -7.58 -17.60
N ALA A 45 0.53 -6.83 -16.71
CA ALA A 45 0.38 -7.02 -15.28
C ALA A 45 -1.04 -6.64 -14.84
N ASP A 46 -1.66 -7.53 -14.07
CA ASP A 46 -2.95 -7.29 -13.44
C ASP A 46 -2.84 -7.11 -11.92
N LEU A 47 -1.62 -6.88 -11.45
CA LEU A 47 -1.29 -6.63 -10.06
C LEU A 47 -0.42 -5.38 -9.96
N ASN A 48 -0.67 -4.59 -8.91
CA ASN A 48 0.22 -3.51 -8.50
C ASN A 48 0.85 -3.91 -7.17
N ILE A 49 2.15 -3.85 -7.07
CA ILE A 49 2.89 -4.18 -5.85
C ILE A 49 3.77 -3.00 -5.49
N PHE A 50 3.55 -2.48 -4.29
CA PHE A 50 4.38 -1.43 -3.69
C PHE A 50 4.99 -1.94 -2.40
N ILE A 51 6.22 -1.53 -2.14
CA ILE A 51 6.88 -1.81 -0.86
C ILE A 51 7.30 -0.47 -0.27
N HIS A 52 6.85 -0.22 0.96
CA HIS A 52 7.17 0.97 1.72
C HIS A 52 8.08 0.59 2.88
N HIS A 53 9.27 1.12 2.89
CA HIS A 53 10.16 1.02 4.03
C HIS A 53 9.72 2.05 5.05
N ILE A 54 9.40 1.62 6.26
CA ILE A 54 8.79 2.47 7.28
C ILE A 54 9.71 2.57 8.48
N ASP A 55 9.88 3.79 8.97
CA ASP A 55 10.56 4.07 10.23
C ASP A 55 9.84 5.23 10.90
N VAL A 56 9.09 4.93 11.95
CA VAL A 56 8.38 5.94 12.75
C VAL A 56 9.33 6.46 13.81
N LYS A 57 9.84 7.66 13.61
CA LYS A 57 10.85 8.27 14.49
C LYS A 57 10.23 8.82 15.77
N THR A 58 9.00 9.29 15.71
CA THR A 58 8.29 9.85 16.86
C THR A 58 6.87 9.27 16.90
N PRO A 59 6.62 8.26 17.76
CA PRO A 59 5.26 7.71 17.90
C PRO A 59 4.29 8.71 18.53
N PRO A 60 2.99 8.65 18.18
CA PRO A 60 2.43 7.82 17.13
C PRO A 60 2.79 8.34 15.75
N GLY A 61 2.81 7.45 14.76
CA GLY A 61 3.08 7.83 13.38
C GLY A 61 1.99 8.76 12.85
N PRO A 62 2.34 9.57 11.83
CA PRO A 62 1.37 10.49 11.23
C PRO A 62 0.36 9.76 10.35
N GLU A 63 -0.82 10.35 10.18
CA GLU A 63 -1.79 9.90 9.20
C GLU A 63 -1.32 10.37 7.81
N TYR A 64 -1.38 9.48 6.82
CA TYR A 64 -0.94 9.79 5.46
C TYR A 64 -1.87 9.25 4.38
N VAL A 65 -2.94 8.61 4.77
CA VAL A 65 -3.91 8.07 3.82
C VAL A 65 -5.32 8.34 4.31
N ASP A 66 -6.15 8.83 3.42
CA ASP A 66 -7.58 9.02 3.70
C ASP A 66 -8.32 7.70 3.59
N VAL A 67 -9.45 7.59 4.28
CA VAL A 67 -10.34 6.43 4.14
C VAL A 67 -10.84 6.38 2.70
N HIS A 68 -10.67 5.24 2.06
CA HIS A 68 -11.05 5.05 0.66
C HIS A 68 -11.40 3.59 0.38
N ALA A 69 -11.85 3.32 -0.84
CA ALA A 69 -12.17 1.97 -1.27
C ALA A 69 -11.67 1.75 -2.71
N HIS A 70 -11.42 0.50 -3.04
CA HIS A 70 -11.07 0.08 -4.39
C HIS A 70 -12.15 -0.83 -4.95
N ASP A 71 -12.25 -0.90 -6.27
CA ASP A 71 -13.16 -1.83 -6.97
C ASP A 71 -12.66 -3.27 -6.94
N VAL A 72 -11.45 -3.48 -6.49
CA VAL A 72 -10.73 -4.74 -6.56
C VAL A 72 -10.20 -5.11 -5.19
N SER A 73 -9.81 -6.39 -5.04
CA SER A 73 -9.16 -6.85 -3.80
C SER A 73 -7.81 -6.21 -3.61
N GLN A 74 -7.47 -5.98 -2.36
CA GLN A 74 -6.18 -5.47 -1.93
C GLN A 74 -5.70 -6.24 -0.71
N ALA A 75 -4.40 -6.35 -0.54
CA ALA A 75 -3.79 -6.86 0.68
C ALA A 75 -2.67 -5.95 1.13
N TYR A 76 -2.57 -5.73 2.44
CA TYR A 76 -1.37 -5.20 3.08
C TYR A 76 -0.67 -6.34 3.79
N VAL A 77 0.61 -6.50 3.54
CA VAL A 77 1.42 -7.53 4.20
C VAL A 77 2.54 -6.83 4.98
N PHE A 78 2.59 -7.11 6.28
CA PHE A 78 3.68 -6.66 7.14
C PHE A 78 4.45 -7.92 7.51
N PRO A 79 5.51 -8.28 6.76
CA PRO A 79 6.11 -9.61 6.85
C PRO A 79 7.03 -9.82 8.05
N LEU A 80 7.48 -8.74 8.68
CA LEU A 80 8.46 -8.80 9.76
C LEU A 80 7.86 -8.24 11.05
N PRO A 81 8.29 -8.74 12.23
CA PRO A 81 7.89 -8.10 13.48
C PRO A 81 8.51 -6.70 13.57
N GLY A 82 7.93 -5.85 14.42
CA GLY A 82 8.48 -4.53 14.71
C GLY A 82 7.60 -3.35 14.34
N ILE A 83 6.43 -3.58 13.75
CA ILE A 83 5.47 -2.51 13.42
C ILE A 83 4.18 -2.74 14.18
N ARG A 84 3.66 -1.68 14.80
CA ARG A 84 2.29 -1.64 15.30
C ARG A 84 1.50 -0.69 14.44
N PHE A 85 0.37 -1.13 13.93
CA PHE A 85 -0.47 -0.33 13.04
C PHE A 85 -1.94 -0.44 13.42
N GLU A 86 -2.70 0.61 13.05
CA GLU A 86 -4.15 0.62 13.15
C GLU A 86 -4.73 0.48 11.75
N VAL A 87 -5.66 -0.44 11.59
CA VAL A 87 -6.39 -0.60 10.34
C VAL A 87 -7.86 -0.35 10.59
N THR A 88 -8.47 0.47 9.73
CA THR A 88 -9.90 0.70 9.72
C THR A 88 -10.50 -0.09 8.56
N LEU A 89 -11.47 -0.94 8.87
CA LEU A 89 -12.19 -1.76 7.90
C LEU A 89 -13.68 -1.48 8.09
N GLY A 90 -14.27 -0.72 7.16
CA GLY A 90 -15.63 -0.25 7.33
C GLY A 90 -15.75 0.66 8.54
N ASP A 91 -16.53 0.25 9.52
CA ASP A 91 -16.71 0.98 10.78
C ASP A 91 -15.90 0.38 11.95
N GLU A 92 -15.02 -0.58 11.67
CA GLU A 92 -14.19 -1.24 12.69
C GLU A 92 -12.78 -0.71 12.68
N GLU A 93 -12.23 -0.48 13.86
CA GLU A 93 -10.82 -0.10 14.02
C GLU A 93 -10.10 -1.20 14.80
N HIS A 94 -8.96 -1.64 14.27
CA HIS A 94 -8.16 -2.70 14.88
C HIS A 94 -6.70 -2.27 15.00
N VAL A 95 -6.11 -2.49 16.16
CA VAL A 95 -4.66 -2.30 16.37
C VAL A 95 -4.00 -3.66 16.28
N VAL A 96 -2.99 -3.75 15.44
CA VAL A 96 -2.34 -5.02 15.09
C VAL A 96 -0.83 -4.87 15.21
N ASP A 97 -0.19 -5.90 15.73
CA ASP A 97 1.27 -6.01 15.72
C ASP A 97 1.72 -6.92 14.58
N SER A 98 2.72 -6.48 13.82
CA SER A 98 3.29 -7.31 12.76
C SER A 98 4.10 -8.48 13.36
N PRO A 99 4.26 -9.62 12.64
CA PRO A 99 3.81 -9.82 11.27
C PRO A 99 2.30 -10.05 11.16
N ALA A 100 1.71 -9.56 10.08
CA ALA A 100 0.29 -9.73 9.82
C ALA A 100 -0.03 -9.44 8.36
N THR A 101 -1.16 -9.95 7.90
CA THR A 101 -1.72 -9.62 6.59
C THR A 101 -3.14 -9.12 6.78
N VAL A 102 -3.48 -8.04 6.12
CA VAL A 102 -4.85 -7.52 6.07
C VAL A 102 -5.37 -7.70 4.66
N PHE A 103 -6.41 -8.50 4.50
CA PHE A 103 -7.10 -8.65 3.22
C PHE A 103 -8.28 -7.70 3.16
N ILE A 104 -8.37 -6.95 2.07
CA ILE A 104 -9.45 -5.96 1.87
C ILE A 104 -10.25 -6.38 0.65
N PRO A 105 -11.49 -6.84 0.84
CA PRO A 105 -12.34 -7.19 -0.30
C PRO A 105 -12.72 -5.95 -1.10
N PRO A 106 -13.16 -6.14 -2.36
CA PRO A 106 -13.56 -5.03 -3.20
C PRO A 106 -14.60 -4.15 -2.52
N ARG A 107 -14.45 -2.84 -2.66
CA ARG A 107 -15.38 -1.81 -2.24
C ARG A 107 -15.48 -1.62 -0.71
N LEU A 108 -14.70 -2.33 0.09
CA LEU A 108 -14.65 -2.09 1.53
C LEU A 108 -13.83 -0.82 1.80
N ARG A 109 -14.44 0.15 2.48
CA ARG A 109 -13.73 1.36 2.89
C ARG A 109 -12.69 1.00 3.94
N HIS A 110 -11.52 1.56 3.79
CA HIS A 110 -10.39 1.20 4.65
C HIS A 110 -9.38 2.33 4.73
N THR A 111 -8.58 2.28 5.76
CA THR A 111 -7.34 3.04 5.88
C THR A 111 -6.39 2.32 6.81
N VAL A 112 -5.12 2.67 6.71
CA VAL A 112 -4.08 2.11 7.56
C VAL A 112 -3.25 3.26 8.13
N LYS A 113 -2.87 3.15 9.40
CA LYS A 113 -2.02 4.12 10.09
C LYS A 113 -0.94 3.38 10.84
N ILE A 114 0.31 3.72 10.59
CA ILE A 114 1.43 3.14 11.32
C ILE A 114 1.58 3.89 12.64
N ILE A 115 1.43 3.18 13.74
CA ILE A 115 1.49 3.78 15.08
C ILE A 115 2.93 3.93 15.53
N GLU A 116 3.72 2.86 15.46
CA GLU A 116 5.10 2.87 15.91
C GLU A 116 5.90 1.75 15.25
N GLY A 117 7.21 1.87 15.30
CA GLY A 117 8.13 0.85 14.87
C GLY A 117 8.76 1.10 13.51
N SER A 118 9.47 0.09 13.04
CA SER A 118 10.11 0.11 11.73
C SER A 118 10.01 -1.25 11.06
N GLY A 119 10.02 -1.24 9.73
CA GLY A 119 9.92 -2.46 8.94
C GLY A 119 9.43 -2.20 7.54
N ILE A 120 8.74 -3.18 6.99
CA ILE A 120 8.31 -3.20 5.60
C ILE A 120 6.79 -3.38 5.53
N GLU A 121 6.14 -2.55 4.75
CA GLU A 121 4.74 -2.72 4.36
C GLU A 121 4.69 -3.06 2.88
N VAL A 122 4.04 -4.17 2.52
CA VAL A 122 3.81 -4.57 1.14
C VAL A 122 2.35 -4.33 0.82
N SER A 123 2.07 -3.54 -0.21
CA SER A 123 0.71 -3.32 -0.70
C SER A 123 0.55 -4.02 -2.04
N ILE A 124 -0.47 -4.86 -2.15
CA ILE A 124 -0.79 -5.59 -3.37
C ILE A 124 -2.23 -5.25 -3.75
N VAL A 125 -2.41 -4.64 -4.92
CA VAL A 125 -3.72 -4.24 -5.42
C VAL A 125 -3.91 -4.87 -6.80
N ARG A 126 -5.00 -5.56 -7.01
CA ARG A 126 -5.35 -6.10 -8.34
C ARG A 126 -5.75 -4.96 -9.25
N ASN A 127 -5.52 -5.11 -10.53
CA ASN A 127 -5.89 -4.23 -11.62
C ASN A 127 -4.67 -3.68 -12.37
N GLU A 128 -4.90 -3.16 -13.55
CA GLU A 128 -3.84 -2.67 -14.43
C GLU A 128 -3.12 -1.45 -13.88
N LYS A 129 -3.87 -0.50 -13.32
CA LYS A 129 -3.30 0.73 -12.74
C LYS A 129 -3.97 1.04 -11.42
N TYR A 130 -3.14 1.43 -10.47
CA TYR A 130 -3.61 1.74 -9.11
C TYR A 130 -4.72 2.78 -9.12
N GLU A 131 -4.54 3.88 -9.84
CA GLU A 131 -5.50 4.98 -9.88
C GLU A 131 -6.86 4.55 -10.47
N GLN A 132 -6.83 3.59 -11.38
CA GLN A 132 -8.06 3.08 -12.01
C GLN A 132 -8.82 2.11 -11.13
N SER A 133 -8.17 1.56 -10.09
CA SER A 133 -8.82 0.63 -9.17
C SER A 133 -9.64 1.34 -8.11
N LEU A 134 -9.46 2.66 -7.94
CA LEU A 134 -10.19 3.40 -6.92
C LEU A 134 -11.67 3.48 -7.26
N ALA A 135 -12.50 2.97 -6.36
CA ALA A 135 -13.95 3.12 -6.46
C ALA A 135 -14.34 4.55 -6.09
N GLU A 136 -15.46 5.03 -6.64
CA GLU A 136 -16.08 6.23 -6.10
C GLU A 136 -16.32 6.00 -4.61
N ASP A 137 -16.12 7.06 -3.82
CA ASP A 137 -16.25 6.94 -2.39
C ASP A 137 -17.67 6.56 -2.02
N ALA A 138 -17.86 5.27 -1.68
CA ALA A 138 -19.17 4.72 -1.37
C ALA A 138 -19.75 5.26 -0.06
N GLY A 139 -18.96 5.95 0.71
CA GLY A 139 -19.40 6.57 1.96
C GLY A 139 -19.84 8.00 1.80
N GLY A 140 -19.76 8.47 0.61
CA GLY A 140 -20.13 9.82 0.33
C GLY A 140 -19.90 10.74 -0.13
#